data_6d0246290015d47fe8d563f22474afcd
#
_entry.id   6d0246290015d47fe8d563f22474afcd
#
_cell.length_a   1.000
_cell.length_b   1.000
_cell.length_c   1.000
_cell.angle_alpha   90.00
_cell.angle_beta   90.00
_cell.angle_gamma   90.00
#
_symmetry.space_group_name_H-M   'P 1'
#
loop_
_entity.id
_entity.type
_entity.pdbx_description
1 polymer ?
#
loop_
_entity_poly.entity_id
_entity_poly.type
_entity_poly.pdbx_seq_one_letter_code
_entity_poly.pdbx_strand_id
1 'polypeptide(L)'
;MNRLYSFLPGFMLVMMQSLTAQVVMDGRNIINQVECNHTRLGSIELNVKQTNPPYSYSWNSGQTTPQITDLEPGEYIVKIVDSKGADTTLHFKIIQLECEMTPEIFFTPNEDGYNDTWGISYALHFSNSLVVVYNKLGQKVYEFTGRYEHDDEWDGTDLLGKPLPMGTYYFIVYSDKSDKNKYRKGTLSIIR
;
A
#
# COMPACT_ATOMS: atom_id res chain seq x y z
N MET A 1 -61.63 -31.48 -25.87
CA MET A 1 -60.43 -30.93 -26.52
C MET A 1 -59.26 -31.05 -25.55
N ASN A 2 -58.63 -32.25 -25.54
CA ASN A 2 -57.47 -32.48 -24.68
C ASN A 2 -56.22 -32.50 -25.58
N ARG A 3 -55.34 -31.52 -25.36
CA ARG A 3 -54.03 -31.52 -25.99
C ARG A 3 -53.06 -32.33 -25.11
N LEU A 4 -52.63 -33.48 -25.61
CA LEU A 4 -51.56 -34.30 -25.10
C LEU A 4 -50.23 -33.58 -25.43
N TYR A 5 -49.50 -33.12 -24.40
CA TYR A 5 -48.12 -32.73 -24.53
C TYR A 5 -47.21 -33.98 -24.40
N SER A 6 -46.58 -34.38 -25.48
CA SER A 6 -45.56 -35.42 -25.46
C SER A 6 -44.28 -34.86 -24.83
N PHE A 7 -43.91 -35.41 -23.67
CA PHE A 7 -42.60 -35.19 -23.07
C PHE A 7 -41.56 -36.03 -23.84
N LEU A 8 -40.67 -35.37 -24.56
CA LEU A 8 -39.42 -35.95 -25.00
C LEU A 8 -38.48 -36.09 -23.81
N PRO A 9 -37.86 -37.27 -23.54
CA PRO A 9 -36.85 -37.38 -22.50
C PRO A 9 -35.59 -36.63 -22.96
N GLY A 10 -35.34 -35.50 -22.30
CA GLY A 10 -34.09 -34.76 -22.46
C GLY A 10 -32.92 -35.66 -22.06
N PHE A 11 -32.07 -35.95 -23.02
CA PHE A 11 -30.78 -36.57 -22.79
C PHE A 11 -29.94 -35.63 -21.97
N MET A 12 -29.89 -35.86 -20.63
CA MET A 12 -29.05 -35.12 -19.71
C MET A 12 -27.61 -35.56 -20.01
N LEU A 13 -26.92 -34.79 -20.84
CA LEU A 13 -25.49 -34.93 -21.05
C LEU A 13 -24.80 -34.56 -19.74
N VAL A 14 -24.57 -35.59 -18.91
CA VAL A 14 -23.68 -35.44 -17.75
C VAL A 14 -22.29 -35.20 -18.31
N MET A 15 -21.90 -33.92 -18.39
CA MET A 15 -20.50 -33.59 -18.56
C MET A 15 -19.78 -34.17 -17.36
N MET A 16 -19.15 -35.31 -17.52
CA MET A 16 -18.10 -35.77 -16.64
C MET A 16 -16.96 -34.73 -16.73
N GLN A 17 -17.01 -33.72 -15.86
CA GLN A 17 -15.83 -32.93 -15.59
C GLN A 17 -14.83 -33.91 -14.99
N SER A 18 -13.78 -34.20 -15.76
CA SER A 18 -12.63 -34.92 -15.24
C SER A 18 -12.15 -34.16 -14.00
N LEU A 19 -12.31 -34.77 -12.84
CA LEU A 19 -11.71 -34.28 -11.62
C LEU A 19 -10.19 -34.40 -11.81
N THR A 20 -9.58 -33.41 -12.44
CA THR A 20 -8.12 -33.33 -12.47
C THR A 20 -7.66 -33.16 -11.05
N ALA A 21 -6.85 -34.11 -10.59
CA ALA A 21 -6.20 -33.97 -9.29
C ALA A 21 -5.47 -32.63 -9.28
N GLN A 22 -5.77 -31.80 -8.30
CA GLN A 22 -5.23 -30.45 -8.20
C GLN A 22 -4.47 -30.30 -6.87
N VAL A 23 -3.36 -29.59 -6.90
CA VAL A 23 -2.64 -29.19 -5.67
C VAL A 23 -3.55 -28.31 -4.83
N VAL A 24 -3.77 -28.70 -3.58
CA VAL A 24 -4.64 -27.95 -2.67
C VAL A 24 -3.80 -26.99 -1.82
N MET A 25 -4.24 -25.74 -1.75
CA MET A 25 -3.61 -24.73 -0.88
C MET A 25 -4.10 -24.89 0.56
N ASP A 26 -3.20 -24.67 1.52
CA ASP A 26 -3.48 -24.70 2.96
C ASP A 26 -3.49 -23.28 3.52
N GLY A 27 -4.68 -22.68 3.54
CA GLY A 27 -4.83 -21.32 4.01
C GLY A 27 -4.50 -20.25 2.96
N ARG A 28 -4.15 -19.04 3.44
CA ARG A 28 -3.83 -17.89 2.60
C ARG A 28 -2.33 -17.82 2.34
N ASN A 29 -1.97 -17.58 1.09
CA ASN A 29 -0.60 -17.20 0.74
C ASN A 29 -0.27 -15.84 1.37
N ILE A 30 0.98 -15.66 1.83
CA ILE A 30 1.46 -14.39 2.36
C ILE A 30 2.09 -13.62 1.22
N ILE A 31 1.62 -12.40 0.99
CA ILE A 31 2.14 -11.51 -0.06
C ILE A 31 2.51 -10.19 0.59
N ASN A 32 3.78 -9.83 0.51
CA ASN A 32 4.28 -8.53 0.91
C ASN A 32 4.56 -7.70 -0.34
N GLN A 33 4.02 -6.48 -0.36
CA GLN A 33 4.22 -5.54 -1.45
C GLN A 33 5.54 -4.78 -1.29
N VAL A 34 6.01 -4.16 -2.37
CA VAL A 34 7.17 -3.26 -2.31
C VAL A 34 6.79 -2.00 -1.56
N GLU A 35 7.58 -1.59 -0.57
CA GLU A 35 7.36 -0.34 0.15
C GLU A 35 7.58 0.86 -0.76
N CYS A 36 6.86 1.93 -0.46
CA CYS A 36 6.83 3.13 -1.32
C CYS A 36 8.21 3.78 -1.54
N ASN A 37 9.14 3.59 -0.61
CA ASN A 37 10.50 4.11 -0.66
C ASN A 37 11.54 3.07 -1.09
N HIS A 38 11.11 1.89 -1.57
CA HIS A 38 11.96 0.74 -1.93
C HIS A 38 12.88 0.23 -0.79
N THR A 39 12.60 0.57 0.47
CA THR A 39 13.40 0.05 1.60
C THR A 39 13.18 -1.43 1.84
N ARG A 40 12.03 -1.94 1.41
CA ARG A 40 11.70 -3.37 1.42
C ARG A 40 11.06 -3.76 0.11
N LEU A 41 11.67 -4.73 -0.56
CA LEU A 41 11.13 -5.38 -1.76
C LEU A 41 10.01 -6.37 -1.40
N GLY A 42 9.26 -6.80 -2.41
CA GLY A 42 8.14 -7.71 -2.25
C GLY A 42 8.56 -9.13 -1.89
N SER A 43 7.63 -9.92 -1.41
CA SER A 43 7.82 -11.36 -1.21
C SER A 43 6.50 -12.11 -1.37
N ILE A 44 6.59 -13.38 -1.74
CA ILE A 44 5.45 -14.30 -1.81
C ILE A 44 5.82 -15.57 -1.07
N GLU A 45 4.97 -16.02 -0.15
CA GLU A 45 5.09 -17.29 0.54
C GLU A 45 3.83 -18.11 0.28
N LEU A 46 4.02 -19.34 -0.21
CA LEU A 46 2.96 -20.25 -0.59
C LEU A 46 2.64 -21.22 0.55
N ASN A 47 1.37 -21.31 0.89
CA ASN A 47 0.85 -22.32 1.83
C ASN A 47 0.20 -23.46 1.07
N VAL A 48 0.95 -24.56 0.85
CA VAL A 48 0.47 -25.76 0.16
C VAL A 48 0.08 -26.82 1.19
N LYS A 49 -1.12 -27.38 1.04
CA LYS A 49 -1.58 -28.49 1.89
C LYS A 49 -0.71 -29.73 1.64
N GLN A 50 -0.12 -30.26 2.70
CA GLN A 50 0.80 -31.40 2.65
C GLN A 50 0.10 -32.74 2.41
N THR A 51 -0.55 -32.90 1.24
CA THR A 51 -1.27 -34.13 0.86
C THR A 51 -0.40 -35.15 0.11
N ASN A 52 0.41 -34.67 -0.82
CA ASN A 52 1.24 -35.51 -1.68
C ASN A 52 2.65 -34.89 -1.88
N PRO A 53 3.46 -34.75 -0.82
CA PRO A 53 4.84 -34.28 -0.97
C PRO A 53 5.73 -35.33 -1.67
N PRO A 54 6.89 -34.95 -2.24
CA PRO A 54 7.41 -33.60 -2.35
C PRO A 54 6.71 -32.79 -3.44
N TYR A 55 6.77 -31.45 -3.30
CA TYR A 55 6.28 -30.49 -4.31
C TYR A 55 7.46 -29.88 -5.05
N SER A 56 7.29 -29.68 -6.35
CA SER A 56 8.19 -28.85 -7.16
C SER A 56 7.51 -27.54 -7.50
N TYR A 57 8.29 -26.48 -7.52
CA TYR A 57 7.85 -25.11 -7.82
C TYR A 57 8.63 -24.60 -9.01
N SER A 58 7.96 -23.95 -9.94
CA SER A 58 8.58 -23.32 -11.09
C SER A 58 7.96 -21.95 -11.29
N TRP A 59 8.71 -20.90 -10.89
CA TRP A 59 8.31 -19.52 -11.06
C TRP A 59 8.78 -18.98 -12.42
N ASN A 60 8.01 -18.05 -12.97
CA ASN A 60 8.42 -17.31 -14.17
C ASN A 60 9.70 -16.48 -13.96
N SER A 61 10.05 -16.16 -12.71
CA SER A 61 11.30 -15.50 -12.30
C SER A 61 12.49 -16.46 -12.20
N GLY A 62 12.30 -17.77 -12.43
CA GLY A 62 13.34 -18.81 -12.39
C GLY A 62 13.58 -19.43 -11.00
N GLN A 63 12.96 -18.93 -9.95
CA GLN A 63 13.05 -19.52 -8.61
C GLN A 63 12.25 -20.83 -8.53
N THR A 64 12.67 -21.72 -7.57
CA THR A 64 12.08 -23.06 -7.43
C THR A 64 11.66 -23.38 -6.00
N THR A 65 11.53 -22.38 -5.15
CA THR A 65 11.17 -22.50 -3.72
C THR A 65 9.72 -22.10 -3.47
N PRO A 66 9.09 -22.60 -2.39
CA PRO A 66 7.74 -22.18 -2.02
C PRO A 66 7.66 -20.71 -1.56
N GLN A 67 8.80 -20.14 -1.16
CA GLN A 67 8.93 -18.73 -0.79
C GLN A 67 9.94 -18.06 -1.70
N ILE A 68 9.58 -16.88 -2.19
CA ILE A 68 10.44 -16.01 -3.00
C ILE A 68 10.44 -14.59 -2.40
N THR A 69 11.61 -13.97 -2.39
CA THR A 69 11.85 -12.65 -1.79
C THR A 69 12.54 -11.72 -2.79
N ASP A 70 12.73 -10.48 -2.38
CA ASP A 70 13.43 -9.45 -3.15
C ASP A 70 12.76 -9.19 -4.51
N LEU A 71 11.42 -9.15 -4.48
CA LEU A 71 10.61 -9.03 -5.68
C LEU A 71 10.34 -7.57 -6.01
N GLU A 72 10.72 -7.17 -7.21
CA GLU A 72 10.31 -5.90 -7.81
C GLU A 72 8.82 -5.92 -8.18
N PRO A 73 8.17 -4.76 -8.37
CA PRO A 73 6.81 -4.69 -8.88
C PRO A 73 6.68 -5.44 -10.22
N GLY A 74 5.69 -6.33 -10.31
CA GLY A 74 5.52 -7.17 -11.49
C GLY A 74 4.52 -8.30 -11.29
N GLU A 75 4.37 -9.12 -12.33
CA GLU A 75 3.55 -10.32 -12.29
C GLU A 75 4.42 -11.57 -12.08
N TYR A 76 4.03 -12.37 -11.10
CA TYR A 76 4.70 -13.61 -10.71
C TYR A 76 3.75 -14.77 -10.89
N ILE A 77 4.21 -15.75 -11.65
CA ILE A 77 3.43 -16.95 -11.97
C ILE A 77 4.21 -18.15 -11.48
N VAL A 78 3.56 -19.03 -10.73
CA VAL A 78 4.15 -20.28 -10.27
C VAL A 78 3.35 -21.47 -10.75
N LYS A 79 4.04 -22.45 -11.29
CA LYS A 79 3.49 -23.80 -11.47
C LYS A 79 3.97 -24.67 -10.32
N ILE A 80 3.05 -25.34 -9.63
CA ILE A 80 3.30 -26.26 -8.51
C ILE A 80 2.90 -27.65 -8.97
N VAL A 81 3.77 -28.65 -8.79
CA VAL A 81 3.49 -30.05 -9.14
C VAL A 81 3.77 -30.91 -7.91
N ASP A 82 2.83 -31.81 -7.59
CA ASP A 82 2.99 -32.77 -6.49
C ASP A 82 3.72 -34.05 -6.95
N SER A 83 4.01 -34.97 -6.00
CA SER A 83 4.69 -36.24 -6.28
C SER A 83 3.90 -37.21 -7.16
N LYS A 84 2.61 -36.98 -7.35
CA LYS A 84 1.72 -37.78 -8.21
C LYS A 84 1.50 -37.17 -9.60
N GLY A 85 2.13 -36.01 -9.87
CA GLY A 85 2.00 -35.30 -11.13
C GLY A 85 0.77 -34.41 -11.24
N ALA A 86 0.00 -34.22 -10.15
CA ALA A 86 -1.05 -33.23 -10.11
C ALA A 86 -0.44 -31.85 -10.05
N ASP A 87 -0.99 -30.88 -10.79
CA ASP A 87 -0.44 -29.54 -10.87
C ASP A 87 -1.48 -28.45 -10.63
N THR A 88 -1.00 -27.25 -10.30
CA THR A 88 -1.76 -26.02 -10.26
C THR A 88 -0.87 -24.84 -10.65
N THR A 89 -1.48 -23.80 -11.21
CA THR A 89 -0.79 -22.56 -11.56
C THR A 89 -1.45 -21.41 -10.80
N LEU A 90 -0.65 -20.59 -10.14
CA LEU A 90 -1.09 -19.42 -9.40
C LEU A 90 -0.47 -18.17 -10.00
N HIS A 91 -1.23 -17.08 -9.95
CA HIS A 91 -0.83 -15.76 -10.42
C HIS A 91 -0.83 -14.77 -9.25
N PHE A 92 0.22 -14.00 -9.13
CA PHE A 92 0.40 -12.98 -8.13
C PHE A 92 0.82 -11.67 -8.78
N LYS A 93 0.41 -10.56 -8.19
CA LYS A 93 0.86 -9.23 -8.57
C LYS A 93 1.51 -8.56 -7.38
N ILE A 94 2.77 -8.21 -7.53
CA ILE A 94 3.48 -7.33 -6.61
C ILE A 94 3.37 -5.91 -7.14
N ILE A 95 2.96 -4.99 -6.29
CA ILE A 95 2.88 -3.56 -6.61
C ILE A 95 3.83 -2.80 -5.67
N GLN A 96 4.28 -1.65 -6.12
CA GLN A 96 4.86 -0.66 -5.23
C GLN A 96 3.74 0.12 -4.56
N LEU A 97 3.80 0.23 -3.24
CA LEU A 97 2.88 1.08 -2.51
C LEU A 97 3.20 2.55 -2.79
N GLU A 98 2.19 3.39 -2.93
CA GLU A 98 2.38 4.83 -3.05
C GLU A 98 2.72 5.43 -1.69
N CYS A 99 3.74 6.29 -1.64
CA CYS A 99 4.00 7.11 -0.46
C CYS A 99 2.93 8.20 -0.36
N GLU A 100 2.43 8.41 0.83
CA GLU A 100 1.57 9.55 1.15
C GLU A 100 2.21 10.40 2.23
N MET A 101 2.31 11.70 2.01
CA MET A 101 2.72 12.64 3.04
C MET A 101 1.71 12.60 4.20
N THR A 102 2.20 12.28 5.41
CA THR A 102 1.35 12.17 6.60
C THR A 102 1.78 13.21 7.63
N PRO A 103 1.10 14.38 7.66
CA PRO A 103 1.37 15.42 8.65
C PRO A 103 0.97 14.97 10.05
N GLU A 104 1.77 15.36 11.05
CA GLU A 104 1.43 15.19 12.45
C GLU A 104 0.27 16.10 12.86
N ILE A 105 -0.48 15.68 13.86
CA ILE A 105 -1.69 16.41 14.31
C ILE A 105 -1.42 17.39 15.45
N PHE A 106 -0.26 17.33 16.08
CA PHE A 106 0.21 18.27 17.09
C PHE A 106 1.73 18.25 17.17
N PHE A 107 2.29 19.31 17.76
CA PHE A 107 3.68 19.39 18.17
C PHE A 107 3.82 20.36 19.35
N THR A 108 4.96 20.32 20.03
CA THR A 108 5.18 21.01 21.32
C THR A 108 6.44 21.86 21.29
N PRO A 109 6.44 23.01 20.62
CA PRO A 109 7.63 23.87 20.51
C PRO A 109 7.98 24.55 21.86
N ASN A 110 8.64 23.80 22.75
CA ASN A 110 9.04 24.22 24.10
C ASN A 110 10.56 24.12 24.35
N GLU A 111 11.33 23.73 23.29
CA GLU A 111 12.79 23.62 23.30
C GLU A 111 13.32 22.51 24.23
N ASP A 112 12.52 21.48 24.50
CA ASP A 112 12.94 20.31 25.30
C ASP A 112 13.62 19.21 24.48
N GLY A 113 13.68 19.37 23.16
CA GLY A 113 14.24 18.41 22.19
C GLY A 113 13.26 17.32 21.79
N TYR A 114 11.99 17.44 22.18
CA TYR A 114 10.95 16.46 21.87
C TYR A 114 9.76 17.13 21.18
N ASN A 115 9.47 16.74 19.93
CA ASN A 115 8.31 17.24 19.20
C ASN A 115 8.29 18.78 19.04
N ASP A 116 9.45 19.41 19.01
CA ASP A 116 9.58 20.87 18.93
C ASP A 116 9.22 21.44 17.57
N THR A 117 9.19 20.59 16.54
CA THR A 117 8.87 20.96 15.17
C THR A 117 7.73 20.10 14.63
N TRP A 118 7.04 20.60 13.60
CA TRP A 118 5.94 19.89 12.96
C TRP A 118 6.42 18.99 11.84
N GLY A 119 6.47 17.69 12.10
CA GLY A 119 6.90 16.68 11.17
C GLY A 119 5.83 16.29 10.14
N ILE A 120 6.30 15.90 8.96
CA ILE A 120 5.47 15.31 7.90
C ILE A 120 6.14 14.03 7.43
N SER A 121 5.63 12.88 7.85
CA SER A 121 6.18 11.58 7.45
C SER A 121 6.14 11.41 5.93
N TYR A 122 7.18 10.78 5.37
CA TYR A 122 7.39 10.55 3.94
C TYR A 122 7.58 11.80 3.07
N ALA A 123 7.64 13.00 3.65
CA ALA A 123 7.79 14.26 2.91
C ALA A 123 9.06 14.30 2.03
N LEU A 124 10.14 13.64 2.47
CA LEU A 124 11.43 13.53 1.75
C LEU A 124 11.32 12.93 0.34
N HIS A 125 10.26 12.15 0.07
CA HIS A 125 10.06 11.52 -1.25
C HIS A 125 9.44 12.45 -2.29
N PHE A 126 9.06 13.67 -1.89
CA PHE A 126 8.36 14.63 -2.75
C PHE A 126 9.20 15.89 -2.97
N SER A 127 9.91 15.95 -4.09
CA SER A 127 10.84 17.05 -4.40
C SER A 127 10.16 18.36 -4.81
N ASN A 128 8.86 18.34 -5.08
CA ASN A 128 8.08 19.49 -5.54
C ASN A 128 6.85 19.74 -4.67
N SER A 129 6.96 19.47 -3.36
CA SER A 129 5.83 19.67 -2.45
C SER A 129 5.56 21.14 -2.17
N LEU A 130 4.36 21.41 -1.67
CA LEU A 130 3.97 22.70 -1.10
C LEU A 130 3.24 22.44 0.22
N VAL A 131 3.77 23.02 1.28
CA VAL A 131 3.19 22.96 2.63
C VAL A 131 2.73 24.36 3.01
N VAL A 132 1.49 24.52 3.43
CA VAL A 132 0.93 25.80 3.84
C VAL A 132 0.16 25.63 5.14
N VAL A 133 0.38 26.51 6.11
CA VAL A 133 -0.37 26.55 7.36
C VAL A 133 -1.08 27.88 7.52
N TYR A 134 -2.31 27.82 8.03
CA TYR A 134 -3.19 28.97 8.27
C TYR A 134 -3.63 29.01 9.73
N ASN A 135 -3.76 30.20 10.26
CA ASN A 135 -4.41 30.41 11.55
C ASN A 135 -5.96 30.34 11.41
N LYS A 136 -6.68 30.44 12.55
CA LYS A 136 -8.15 30.41 12.60
C LYS A 136 -8.85 31.53 11.82
N LEU A 137 -8.14 32.58 11.45
CA LEU A 137 -8.66 33.69 10.64
C LEU A 137 -8.39 33.50 9.13
N GLY A 138 -7.81 32.35 8.74
CA GLY A 138 -7.45 32.07 7.35
C GLY A 138 -6.19 32.81 6.88
N GLN A 139 -5.42 33.43 7.77
CA GLN A 139 -4.17 34.07 7.42
C GLN A 139 -3.06 32.99 7.36
N LYS A 140 -2.26 33.06 6.29
CA LYS A 140 -1.11 32.17 6.12
C LYS A 140 -0.04 32.52 7.15
N VAL A 141 0.41 31.55 7.92
CA VAL A 141 1.44 31.70 8.96
C VAL A 141 2.72 30.97 8.64
N TYR A 142 2.66 29.95 7.77
CA TYR A 142 3.82 29.21 7.29
C TYR A 142 3.63 28.78 5.84
N GLU A 143 4.71 28.75 5.07
CA GLU A 143 4.75 28.18 3.72
C GLU A 143 6.14 27.62 3.43
N PHE A 144 6.18 26.41 2.88
CA PHE A 144 7.38 25.78 2.38
C PHE A 144 7.13 25.22 0.97
N THR A 145 8.14 25.28 0.13
CA THR A 145 8.08 24.70 -1.21
C THR A 145 9.37 23.95 -1.51
N GLY A 146 9.24 22.70 -1.96
CA GLY A 146 10.40 21.87 -2.29
C GLY A 146 10.34 20.50 -1.63
N ARG A 147 11.51 19.92 -1.39
CA ARG A 147 11.65 18.70 -0.59
C ARG A 147 11.65 19.11 0.89
N TYR A 148 10.64 18.69 1.62
CA TYR A 148 10.49 18.99 3.03
C TYR A 148 11.38 18.04 3.84
N GLU A 149 12.45 18.57 4.40
CA GLU A 149 13.43 17.84 5.21
C GLU A 149 13.30 18.20 6.70
N HIS A 150 14.03 17.52 7.56
CA HIS A 150 13.95 17.79 9.00
C HIS A 150 14.29 19.26 9.37
N ASP A 151 15.24 19.85 8.66
CA ASP A 151 15.64 21.25 8.88
C ASP A 151 14.59 22.26 8.37
N ASP A 152 13.61 21.80 7.58
CA ASP A 152 12.51 22.61 7.06
C ASP A 152 11.24 22.50 7.93
N GLU A 153 11.25 21.65 8.95
CA GLU A 153 10.09 21.43 9.80
C GLU A 153 9.71 22.73 10.54
N TRP A 154 8.42 23.02 10.53
CA TRP A 154 7.90 24.25 11.12
C TRP A 154 7.97 24.24 12.64
N ASP A 155 8.61 25.26 13.23
CA ASP A 155 8.82 25.46 14.66
C ASP A 155 7.65 26.18 15.38
N GLY A 156 6.56 26.47 14.69
CA GLY A 156 5.40 27.18 15.26
C GLY A 156 5.57 28.70 15.33
N THR A 157 6.46 29.27 14.51
CA THR A 157 6.60 30.72 14.34
C THR A 157 5.79 31.23 13.13
N ASP A 158 5.49 32.52 13.10
CA ASP A 158 4.92 33.17 11.92
C ASP A 158 6.01 33.49 10.88
N LEU A 159 5.60 34.04 9.73
CA LEU A 159 6.51 34.42 8.63
C LEU A 159 7.57 35.46 9.02
N LEU A 160 7.48 36.06 10.18
CA LEU A 160 8.45 37.02 10.75
C LEU A 160 9.31 36.38 11.87
N GLY A 161 9.16 35.06 12.11
CA GLY A 161 9.88 34.35 13.17
C GLY A 161 9.33 34.55 14.58
N LYS A 162 8.12 35.10 14.72
CA LYS A 162 7.51 35.30 16.02
C LYS A 162 6.71 34.06 16.44
N PRO A 163 6.93 33.52 17.68
CA PRO A 163 6.16 32.39 18.17
C PRO A 163 4.65 32.62 18.14
N LEU A 164 3.94 31.68 17.58
CA LEU A 164 2.49 31.70 17.53
C LEU A 164 1.86 31.14 18.80
N PRO A 165 0.66 31.59 19.21
CA PRO A 165 0.00 31.08 20.40
C PRO A 165 -0.40 29.60 20.28
N MET A 166 -0.54 28.94 21.43
CA MET A 166 -1.17 27.60 21.50
C MET A 166 -2.56 27.65 20.88
N GLY A 167 -2.91 26.58 20.18
CA GLY A 167 -4.21 26.45 19.55
C GLY A 167 -4.18 25.63 18.28
N THR A 168 -5.31 25.62 17.61
CA THR A 168 -5.51 24.86 16.36
C THR A 168 -5.21 25.74 15.14
N TYR A 169 -4.48 25.14 14.23
CA TYR A 169 -4.11 25.66 12.92
C TYR A 169 -4.62 24.74 11.83
N TYR A 170 -4.68 25.22 10.59
CA TYR A 170 -5.16 24.48 9.44
C TYR A 170 -4.04 24.33 8.44
N PHE A 171 -3.82 23.13 7.93
CA PHE A 171 -2.80 22.90 6.92
C PHE A 171 -3.38 22.42 5.59
N ILE A 172 -2.65 22.71 4.53
CA ILE A 172 -2.78 22.08 3.21
C ILE A 172 -1.38 21.66 2.78
N VAL A 173 -1.24 20.37 2.46
CA VAL A 173 0.01 19.79 1.97
C VAL A 173 -0.25 19.22 0.59
N TYR A 174 0.46 19.70 -0.42
CA TYR A 174 0.47 19.16 -1.76
C TYR A 174 1.72 18.32 -1.95
N SER A 175 1.57 17.07 -2.36
CA SER A 175 2.72 16.21 -2.72
C SER A 175 3.42 16.67 -4.00
N ASP A 176 2.68 17.36 -4.87
CA ASP A 176 3.19 18.10 -6.02
C ASP A 176 2.45 19.43 -6.15
N LYS A 177 3.14 20.56 -6.03
CA LYS A 177 2.55 21.91 -6.15
C LYS A 177 1.94 22.21 -7.51
N SER A 178 2.34 21.46 -8.55
CA SER A 178 1.78 21.57 -9.89
C SER A 178 0.48 20.79 -10.08
N ASP A 179 0.25 19.76 -9.27
CA ASP A 179 -0.99 18.95 -9.27
C ASP A 179 -1.89 19.33 -8.09
N LYS A 180 -2.83 20.22 -8.34
CA LYS A 180 -3.78 20.71 -7.33
C LYS A 180 -4.78 19.66 -6.84
N ASN A 181 -4.81 18.45 -7.42
CA ASN A 181 -5.69 17.37 -6.99
C ASN A 181 -5.00 16.45 -5.96
N LYS A 182 -3.66 16.48 -5.89
CA LYS A 182 -2.87 15.66 -4.97
C LYS A 182 -2.53 16.45 -3.70
N TYR A 183 -3.51 16.61 -2.83
CA TYR A 183 -3.31 17.32 -1.56
C TYR A 183 -3.95 16.61 -0.38
N ARG A 184 -3.39 16.86 0.79
CA ARG A 184 -3.98 16.52 2.08
C ARG A 184 -4.21 17.80 2.86
N LYS A 185 -5.35 17.90 3.54
CA LYS A 185 -5.68 19.02 4.43
C LYS A 185 -6.17 18.51 5.77
N GLY A 186 -5.96 19.29 6.79
CA GLY A 186 -6.38 18.94 8.13
C GLY A 186 -6.12 20.05 9.12
N THR A 187 -6.13 19.66 10.39
CA THR A 187 -5.81 20.52 11.51
C THR A 187 -4.60 19.99 12.25
N LEU A 188 -3.82 20.89 12.82
CA LEU A 188 -2.75 20.59 13.73
C LEU A 188 -2.85 21.51 14.96
N SER A 189 -2.28 21.10 16.06
CA SER A 189 -2.32 21.88 17.31
C SER A 189 -0.91 22.20 17.79
N ILE A 190 -0.68 23.49 18.14
CA ILE A 190 0.48 23.90 18.93
C ILE A 190 0.11 23.76 20.40
N ILE A 191 0.90 22.98 21.13
CA ILE A 191 0.78 22.73 22.57
C ILE A 191 2.10 23.19 23.24
N ARG A 192 2.07 23.75 24.41
CA ARG A 192 3.27 24.12 25.21
C ARG A 192 3.04 23.80 26.67
#